data_7b3c02d27604d3358737045267596da2
#
_entry.id   7b3c02d27604d3358737045267596da2
#
_cell.length_a   1.000
_cell.length_b   1.000
_cell.length_c   1.000
_cell.angle_alpha   90.00
_cell.angle_beta   90.00
_cell.angle_gamma   90.00
#
_symmetry.space_group_name_H-M   'P 1'
#
loop_
_entity.id
_entity.type
_entity.pdbx_description
1 polymer ?
#
loop_
_entity_poly.entity_id
_entity_poly.type
_entity_poly.pdbx_seq_one_letter_code
_entity_poly.pdbx_strand_id
1 'polypeptide(L)'
;MNKYIVILLLLISCTSGENTEADSIEVITEDTTTTKGETVSEKTYNQPHEMNIDTSKSYSATIKTNFGEMKIEFFTEDAPVTVNNFVTLARDGYYDNVIFHRVISGFMIQGGDPSGTGHGDYGKYPGYEFEDELNNQKPYEKGIMAMANRGPNTNGSQFS
;
A
#
# COMPACT_ATOMS: atom_id res chain seq x y z
N MET A 1 19.16 10.29 -9.69
CA MET A 1 17.91 10.01 -10.44
C MET A 1 17.29 8.80 -9.78
N ASN A 2 16.24 9.03 -8.98
CA ASN A 2 15.57 7.95 -8.26
C ASN A 2 14.69 7.16 -9.23
N LYS A 3 14.90 5.86 -9.33
CA LYS A 3 14.04 4.93 -10.07
C LYS A 3 13.11 4.27 -9.07
N TYR A 4 11.81 4.33 -9.30
CA TYR A 4 10.79 3.86 -8.37
C TYR A 4 9.92 2.77 -8.99
N ILE A 5 9.35 1.91 -8.15
CA ILE A 5 8.42 0.84 -8.51
C ILE A 5 7.01 1.43 -8.62
N VAL A 6 6.31 1.07 -9.67
CA VAL A 6 5.03 1.70 -10.03
C VAL A 6 3.88 0.70 -10.01
N ILE A 7 2.82 1.06 -9.33
CA ILE A 7 1.55 0.32 -9.28
C ILE A 7 0.40 1.31 -9.50
N LEU A 8 -0.50 1.14 -10.52
CA LEU A 8 -1.60 2.02 -10.58
C LEU A 8 -2.72 1.91 -11.56
N LEU A 9 -3.86 2.40 -11.38
CA LEU A 9 -4.64 3.47 -12.06
C LEU A 9 -5.84 3.92 -11.22
N LEU A 10 -6.06 5.20 -11.10
CA LEU A 10 -7.09 5.79 -10.27
C LEU A 10 -8.29 6.28 -11.10
N LEU A 11 -9.49 5.86 -10.76
CA LEU A 11 -10.72 6.57 -11.15
C LEU A 11 -11.37 7.12 -9.87
N ILE A 12 -11.41 8.44 -9.75
CA ILE A 12 -11.99 9.14 -8.60
C ILE A 12 -13.47 9.43 -8.87
N SER A 13 -14.34 8.92 -8.01
CA SER A 13 -15.70 9.44 -7.86
C SER A 13 -15.82 10.07 -6.48
N CYS A 14 -16.02 11.39 -6.44
CA CYS A 14 -16.10 12.16 -5.19
C CYS A 14 -17.58 12.37 -4.82
N THR A 15 -17.99 11.92 -3.64
CA THR A 15 -19.23 12.41 -2.99
C THR A 15 -18.87 12.94 -1.60
N SER A 16 -19.25 14.19 -1.36
CA SER A 16 -18.95 14.92 -0.12
C SER A 16 -19.92 14.57 1.01
N GLY A 17 -19.36 14.33 2.20
CA GLY A 17 -20.12 14.26 3.45
C GLY A 17 -19.16 14.50 4.63
N GLU A 18 -19.45 15.54 5.43
CA GLU A 18 -18.66 15.91 6.61
C GLU A 18 -18.90 14.94 7.75
N ASN A 19 -17.81 14.39 8.33
CA ASN A 19 -17.66 14.14 9.77
C ASN A 19 -16.21 13.79 10.08
N THR A 20 -15.67 14.41 11.13
CA THR A 20 -14.32 14.26 11.64
C THR A 20 -14.19 12.96 12.44
N GLU A 21 -13.72 11.91 11.83
CA GLU A 21 -13.14 10.72 12.47
C GLU A 21 -11.83 10.35 11.74
N ALA A 22 -10.89 9.76 12.48
CA ALA A 22 -9.54 9.48 11.99
C ALA A 22 -9.54 8.67 10.69
N ASP A 23 -8.67 9.06 9.77
CA ASP A 23 -8.45 8.39 8.48
C ASP A 23 -8.17 6.90 8.70
N SER A 24 -9.01 6.04 8.16
CA SER A 24 -8.78 4.61 8.17
C SER A 24 -8.71 4.08 6.75
N ILE A 25 -7.72 3.24 6.48
CA ILE A 25 -7.57 2.52 5.22
C ILE A 25 -8.10 1.11 5.46
N GLU A 26 -9.16 0.72 4.78
CA GLU A 26 -9.59 -0.66 4.67
C GLU A 26 -9.27 -1.12 3.24
N VAL A 27 -8.44 -2.15 3.11
CA VAL A 27 -8.07 -2.72 1.81
C VAL A 27 -8.85 -4.00 1.60
N ILE A 28 -9.73 -4.01 0.60
CA ILE A 28 -10.43 -5.22 0.17
C ILE A 28 -9.76 -5.76 -1.08
N THR A 29 -9.19 -6.96 -1.00
CA THR A 29 -8.75 -7.72 -2.17
C THR A 29 -9.88 -8.64 -2.61
N GLU A 30 -10.29 -8.58 -3.87
CA GLU A 30 -11.30 -9.48 -4.41
C GLU A 30 -10.75 -10.91 -4.56
N ASP A 31 -10.65 -11.61 -3.46
CA ASP A 31 -10.79 -13.06 -3.39
C ASP A 31 -11.53 -13.37 -2.07
N THR A 32 -12.68 -13.98 -2.18
CA THR A 32 -13.72 -14.01 -1.16
C THR A 32 -13.30 -14.77 0.08
N THR A 33 -12.98 -14.09 1.17
CA THR A 33 -13.36 -14.56 2.53
C THR A 33 -13.33 -13.38 3.49
N THR A 34 -14.50 -12.93 3.87
CA THR A 34 -14.73 -11.87 4.87
C THR A 34 -14.36 -12.40 6.25
N THR A 35 -13.39 -11.80 6.91
CA THR A 35 -13.24 -11.89 8.35
C THR A 35 -13.30 -10.49 8.94
N LYS A 36 -14.30 -10.27 9.80
CA LYS A 36 -14.69 -9.03 10.42
C LYS A 36 -13.73 -8.69 11.55
N GLY A 37 -13.17 -7.48 11.52
CA GLY A 37 -12.75 -6.61 12.59
C GLY A 37 -12.19 -7.25 13.88
N GLU A 38 -10.87 -7.31 13.96
CA GLU A 38 -10.15 -7.25 15.23
C GLU A 38 -9.26 -6.00 15.22
N THR A 39 -9.10 -5.38 16.40
CA THR A 39 -8.25 -4.22 16.64
C THR A 39 -6.90 -4.37 15.95
N VAL A 40 -6.43 -3.25 15.33
CA VAL A 40 -5.10 -3.15 14.71
C VAL A 40 -4.08 -3.85 15.61
N SER A 41 -3.76 -5.09 15.29
CA SER A 41 -2.65 -5.77 15.93
C SER A 41 -1.39 -5.20 15.26
N GLU A 42 -0.49 -4.65 16.06
CA GLU A 42 0.85 -4.24 15.63
C GLU A 42 1.61 -5.44 15.07
N LYS A 43 1.24 -5.85 13.84
CA LYS A 43 1.86 -7.00 13.19
C LYS A 43 3.25 -6.64 12.71
N THR A 44 4.24 -7.27 13.30
CA THR A 44 5.63 -7.20 12.88
C THR A 44 6.04 -8.55 12.27
N TYR A 45 6.77 -8.50 11.18
CA TYR A 45 7.26 -9.66 10.47
C TYR A 45 8.79 -9.67 10.51
N ASN A 46 9.40 -10.86 10.53
CA ASN A 46 10.86 -11.00 10.62
C ASN A 46 11.54 -11.04 9.24
N GLN A 47 10.76 -11.21 8.18
CA GLN A 47 11.25 -11.34 6.80
C GLN A 47 10.11 -11.04 5.81
N PRO A 48 10.42 -10.70 4.55
CA PRO A 48 9.45 -10.58 3.49
C PRO A 48 8.64 -11.87 3.33
N HIS A 49 7.38 -11.73 2.93
CA HIS A 49 6.49 -12.86 2.70
C HIS A 49 6.96 -13.74 1.55
N GLU A 50 6.82 -15.06 1.71
CA GLU A 50 6.93 -15.97 0.57
C GLU A 50 5.90 -15.61 -0.51
N MET A 51 6.21 -15.95 -1.77
CA MET A 51 5.30 -15.70 -2.90
C MET A 51 4.03 -16.54 -2.74
N ASN A 52 2.91 -15.88 -2.46
CA ASN A 52 1.61 -16.51 -2.23
C ASN A 52 0.51 -15.99 -3.18
N ILE A 53 0.88 -15.16 -4.15
CA ILE A 53 0.02 -14.77 -5.26
C ILE A 53 0.39 -15.55 -6.52
N ASP A 54 -0.59 -15.75 -7.40
CA ASP A 54 -0.37 -16.30 -8.74
C ASP A 54 -0.01 -15.18 -9.71
N THR A 55 1.26 -15.07 -10.09
CA THR A 55 1.76 -13.98 -10.93
C THR A 55 1.18 -13.95 -12.35
N SER A 56 0.47 -15.00 -12.77
CA SER A 56 -0.26 -15.02 -14.04
C SER A 56 -1.64 -14.38 -13.98
N LYS A 57 -2.08 -13.99 -12.78
CA LYS A 57 -3.39 -13.34 -12.56
C LYS A 57 -3.26 -11.84 -12.37
N SER A 58 -4.33 -11.12 -12.72
CA SER A 58 -4.50 -9.72 -12.37
C SER A 58 -5.02 -9.59 -10.95
N TYR A 59 -4.47 -8.64 -10.21
CA TYR A 59 -4.90 -8.29 -8.88
C TYR A 59 -5.34 -6.83 -8.81
N SER A 60 -6.33 -6.55 -7.98
CA SER A 60 -6.79 -5.20 -7.68
C SER A 60 -7.06 -5.06 -6.19
N ALA A 61 -7.08 -3.82 -5.71
CA ALA A 61 -7.49 -3.49 -4.35
C ALA A 61 -8.40 -2.26 -4.34
N THR A 62 -9.20 -2.11 -3.30
CA THR A 62 -9.93 -0.89 -3.00
C THR A 62 -9.44 -0.35 -1.66
N ILE A 63 -8.84 0.84 -1.68
CA ILE A 63 -8.51 1.59 -0.47
C ILE A 63 -9.74 2.42 -0.11
N LYS A 64 -10.35 2.13 1.04
CA LYS A 64 -11.46 2.90 1.57
C LYS A 64 -10.94 3.89 2.60
N THR A 65 -11.33 5.14 2.45
CA THR A 65 -10.98 6.23 3.36
C THR A 65 -12.22 6.99 3.76
N ASN A 66 -12.13 7.82 4.80
CA ASN A 66 -13.20 8.76 5.17
C ASN A 66 -13.49 9.81 4.08
N PHE A 67 -12.63 9.97 3.07
CA PHE A 67 -12.83 10.86 1.92
C PHE A 67 -13.34 10.14 0.67
N GLY A 68 -13.53 8.82 0.70
CA GLY A 68 -14.01 8.02 -0.41
C GLY A 68 -13.13 6.82 -0.72
N GLU A 69 -13.42 6.14 -1.82
CA GLU A 69 -12.74 4.92 -2.24
C GLU A 69 -11.81 5.18 -3.42
N MET A 70 -10.65 4.51 -3.40
CA MET A 70 -9.68 4.49 -4.48
C MET A 70 -9.50 3.05 -4.96
N LYS A 71 -9.76 2.79 -6.24
CA LYS A 71 -9.47 1.49 -6.85
C LYS A 71 -8.06 1.48 -7.40
N ILE A 72 -7.34 0.38 -7.16
CA ILE A 72 -5.97 0.15 -7.58
C ILE A 72 -5.92 -1.12 -8.40
N GLU A 73 -5.27 -1.07 -9.55
CA GLU A 73 -4.91 -2.23 -10.36
C GLU A 73 -3.40 -2.45 -10.24
N PHE A 74 -2.98 -3.68 -9.98
CA PHE A 74 -1.58 -3.99 -9.75
C PHE A 74 -0.88 -4.43 -11.04
N PHE A 75 0.35 -3.98 -11.21
CA PHE A 75 1.24 -4.45 -12.27
C PHE A 75 2.00 -5.71 -11.82
N THR A 76 1.27 -6.82 -11.69
CA THR A 76 1.76 -8.07 -11.11
C THR A 76 2.94 -8.66 -11.89
N GLU A 77 2.95 -8.53 -13.22
CA GLU A 77 4.04 -9.02 -14.07
C GLU A 77 5.30 -8.15 -13.93
N ASP A 78 5.15 -6.84 -13.71
CA ASP A 78 6.26 -5.89 -13.63
C ASP A 78 6.92 -5.87 -12.23
N ALA A 79 6.13 -6.09 -11.17
CA ALA A 79 6.57 -5.99 -9.78
C ALA A 79 5.94 -7.06 -8.88
N PRO A 80 6.18 -8.36 -9.16
CA PRO A 80 5.51 -9.46 -8.48
C PRO A 80 5.79 -9.51 -6.96
N VAL A 81 7.00 -9.20 -6.52
CA VAL A 81 7.34 -9.21 -5.08
C VAL A 81 6.65 -8.06 -4.35
N THR A 82 6.62 -6.87 -4.95
CA THR A 82 5.93 -5.70 -4.40
C THR A 82 4.43 -5.94 -4.30
N VAL A 83 3.82 -6.50 -5.35
CA VAL A 83 2.39 -6.82 -5.35
C VAL A 83 2.09 -7.93 -4.33
N ASN A 84 2.90 -8.98 -4.27
CA ASN A 84 2.77 -10.02 -3.25
C ASN A 84 2.84 -9.46 -1.84
N ASN A 85 3.79 -8.57 -1.57
CA ASN A 85 3.95 -7.92 -0.29
C ASN A 85 2.69 -7.12 0.08
N PHE A 86 2.24 -6.24 -0.81
CA PHE A 86 1.05 -5.42 -0.55
C PHE A 86 -0.20 -6.27 -0.34
N VAL A 87 -0.47 -7.23 -1.22
CA VAL A 87 -1.66 -8.10 -1.15
C VAL A 87 -1.65 -8.94 0.13
N THR A 88 -0.50 -9.47 0.53
CA THR A 88 -0.38 -10.26 1.75
C THR A 88 -0.61 -9.41 3.00
N LEU A 89 0.02 -8.25 3.09
CA LEU A 89 -0.19 -7.31 4.19
C LEU A 89 -1.66 -6.85 4.26
N ALA A 90 -2.28 -6.59 3.11
CA ALA A 90 -3.68 -6.20 3.05
C ALA A 90 -4.63 -7.31 3.54
N ARG A 91 -4.41 -8.56 3.10
CA ARG A 91 -5.17 -9.72 3.56
C ARG A 91 -5.01 -9.99 5.05
N ASP A 92 -3.87 -9.65 5.60
CA ASP A 92 -3.59 -9.73 7.03
C ASP A 92 -4.22 -8.58 7.85
N GLY A 93 -4.90 -7.62 7.21
CA GLY A 93 -5.46 -6.43 7.87
C GLY A 93 -4.40 -5.44 8.34
N TYR A 94 -3.19 -5.52 7.80
CA TYR A 94 -2.06 -4.66 8.19
C TYR A 94 -2.33 -3.18 7.95
N TYR A 95 -3.10 -2.86 6.91
CA TYR A 95 -3.44 -1.50 6.52
C TYR A 95 -4.73 -0.98 7.15
N ASP A 96 -5.44 -1.80 7.94
CA ASP A 96 -6.69 -1.38 8.57
C ASP A 96 -6.44 -0.26 9.58
N ASN A 97 -7.20 0.83 9.46
CA ASN A 97 -7.07 2.04 10.28
C ASN A 97 -5.70 2.74 10.20
N VAL A 98 -4.91 2.46 9.18
CA VAL A 98 -3.66 3.18 8.92
C VAL A 98 -3.95 4.50 8.23
N ILE A 99 -3.28 5.57 8.65
CA ILE A 99 -3.51 6.92 8.12
C ILE A 99 -2.57 7.26 6.95
N PHE A 100 -2.99 8.22 6.14
CA PHE A 100 -2.06 8.96 5.29
C PHE A 100 -1.33 10.00 6.13
N HIS A 101 -0.16 9.62 6.66
CA HIS A 101 0.61 10.43 7.59
C HIS A 101 1.35 11.61 6.95
N ARG A 102 1.42 11.65 5.61
CA ARG A 102 2.08 12.72 4.87
C ARG A 102 1.29 13.06 3.61
N VAL A 103 0.89 14.32 3.52
CA VAL A 103 0.14 14.85 2.36
C VAL A 103 0.84 16.12 1.87
N ILE A 104 1.25 16.13 0.60
CA ILE A 104 1.85 17.29 -0.04
C ILE A 104 1.00 17.66 -1.25
N SER A 105 0.33 18.83 -1.14
CA SER A 105 -0.55 19.33 -2.19
C SER A 105 0.17 19.46 -3.53
N GLY A 106 -0.46 18.93 -4.59
CA GLY A 106 0.09 18.97 -5.93
C GLY A 106 1.26 17.99 -6.17
N PHE A 107 1.56 17.11 -5.19
CA PHE A 107 2.66 16.16 -5.33
C PHE A 107 2.23 14.73 -4.98
N MET A 108 1.99 14.40 -3.71
CA MET A 108 1.65 13.02 -3.30
C MET A 108 0.94 12.95 -1.96
N ILE A 109 0.31 11.81 -1.70
CA ILE A 109 -0.09 11.35 -0.36
C ILE A 109 0.70 10.08 -0.03
N GLN A 110 1.10 9.91 1.23
CA GLN A 110 1.89 8.77 1.68
C GLN A 110 1.24 8.12 2.90
N GLY A 111 1.06 6.82 2.84
CA GLY A 111 0.49 5.99 3.89
C GLY A 111 1.21 4.65 4.02
N GLY A 112 0.55 3.67 4.65
CA GLY A 112 1.06 2.31 4.78
C GLY A 112 2.01 2.09 5.97
N ASP A 113 2.06 3.04 6.91
CA ASP A 113 2.79 2.91 8.17
C ASP A 113 1.80 2.83 9.34
N PRO A 114 1.63 1.67 10.01
CA PRO A 114 0.73 1.55 11.15
C PRO A 114 1.06 2.47 12.32
N SER A 115 2.33 2.86 12.47
CA SER A 115 2.73 3.82 13.50
C SER A 115 2.26 5.26 13.20
N GLY A 116 1.90 5.55 11.94
CA GLY A 116 1.51 6.88 11.50
C GLY A 116 2.62 7.94 11.54
N THR A 117 3.87 7.54 11.79
CA THR A 117 5.00 8.47 11.94
C THR A 117 5.77 8.68 10.63
N GLY A 118 5.62 7.80 9.66
CA GLY A 118 6.41 7.73 8.44
C GLY A 118 7.78 7.06 8.62
N HIS A 119 8.14 6.69 9.84
CA HIS A 119 9.41 6.03 10.17
C HIS A 119 9.28 4.52 10.38
N GLY A 120 8.06 3.98 10.30
CA GLY A 120 7.79 2.58 10.59
C GLY A 120 8.18 2.20 12.03
N ASP A 121 8.00 3.13 12.96
CA ASP A 121 8.49 3.02 14.34
C ASP A 121 9.97 2.56 14.38
N TYR A 122 10.83 3.31 13.66
CA TYR A 122 12.27 3.04 13.54
C TYR A 122 12.63 1.66 12.94
N GLY A 123 11.82 1.18 12.00
CA GLY A 123 12.02 -0.09 11.32
C GLY A 123 11.32 -1.28 11.97
N LYS A 124 10.47 -1.04 12.96
CA LYS A 124 9.63 -2.08 13.58
C LYS A 124 8.53 -2.55 12.61
N TYR A 125 8.03 -1.67 11.73
CA TYR A 125 6.93 -1.97 10.82
C TYR A 125 7.34 -1.79 9.35
N PRO A 126 7.19 -2.82 8.54
CA PRO A 126 6.73 -4.18 8.85
C PRO A 126 7.77 -5.04 9.58
N GLY A 127 8.99 -4.59 9.77
CA GLY A 127 10.09 -5.31 10.43
C GLY A 127 11.09 -5.93 9.45
N TYR A 128 10.93 -5.69 8.16
CA TYR A 128 11.82 -6.13 7.08
C TYR A 128 11.89 -5.11 5.96
N GLU A 129 12.86 -5.31 5.08
CA GLU A 129 13.01 -4.58 3.82
C GLU A 129 13.18 -5.58 2.67
N PHE A 130 12.82 -5.18 1.46
CA PHE A 130 13.02 -5.97 0.25
C PHE A 130 13.53 -5.12 -0.92
N GLU A 131 14.09 -5.82 -1.92
CA GLU A 131 14.76 -5.21 -3.05
C GLU A 131 13.82 -4.44 -3.98
N ASP A 132 14.38 -3.51 -4.73
CA ASP A 132 13.67 -2.77 -5.77
C ASP A 132 13.37 -3.65 -6.99
N GLU A 133 12.17 -3.54 -7.54
CA GLU A 133 11.79 -4.12 -8.82
C GLU A 133 11.72 -3.01 -9.88
N LEU A 134 12.83 -2.76 -10.57
CA LEU A 134 13.03 -1.63 -11.50
C LEU A 134 12.88 -2.03 -12.97
N ASN A 135 12.33 -3.19 -13.26
CA ASN A 135 12.24 -3.73 -14.61
C ASN A 135 11.20 -3.04 -15.50
N ASN A 136 10.29 -2.29 -14.89
CA ASN A 136 9.26 -1.57 -15.62
C ASN A 136 9.73 -0.20 -16.06
N GLN A 137 9.30 0.22 -17.26
CA GLN A 137 9.60 1.55 -17.83
C GLN A 137 8.42 2.52 -17.62
N LYS A 138 7.56 2.25 -16.63
CA LYS A 138 6.35 3.06 -16.42
C LYS A 138 6.72 4.42 -15.85
N PRO A 139 6.18 5.50 -16.42
CA PRO A 139 6.46 6.85 -15.95
C PRO A 139 5.78 7.12 -14.60
N TYR A 140 6.37 8.00 -13.82
CA TYR A 140 5.79 8.52 -12.59
C TYR A 140 4.77 9.60 -12.91
N GLU A 141 3.52 9.23 -13.04
CA GLU A 141 2.43 10.13 -13.42
C GLU A 141 1.37 10.21 -12.31
N LYS A 142 0.52 11.24 -12.40
CA LYS A 142 -0.62 11.39 -11.49
C LYS A 142 -1.51 10.15 -11.56
N GLY A 143 -1.76 9.58 -10.41
CA GLY A 143 -2.57 8.39 -10.27
C GLY A 143 -1.73 7.10 -10.17
N ILE A 144 -0.42 7.17 -10.17
CA ILE A 144 0.47 6.05 -9.92
C ILE A 144 0.69 5.89 -8.42
N MET A 145 0.58 4.67 -7.92
CA MET A 145 0.99 4.31 -6.57
C MET A 145 2.34 3.59 -6.63
N ALA A 146 3.26 3.96 -5.77
CA ALA A 146 4.59 3.37 -5.70
C ALA A 146 5.03 3.15 -4.27
N MET A 147 5.98 2.23 -4.07
CA MET A 147 6.59 2.03 -2.75
C MET A 147 7.37 3.26 -2.32
N ALA A 148 7.10 3.71 -1.09
CA ALA A 148 7.92 4.70 -0.41
C ALA A 148 9.07 3.98 0.30
N ASN A 149 10.29 4.45 0.09
CA ASN A 149 11.50 3.86 0.67
C ASN A 149 12.51 4.93 1.11
N ARG A 150 13.58 4.52 1.77
CA ARG A 150 14.66 5.39 2.31
C ARG A 150 15.92 5.38 1.44
N GLY A 151 15.88 4.72 0.30
CA GLY A 151 16.98 4.52 -0.63
C GLY A 151 16.85 3.16 -1.33
N PRO A 152 17.82 2.76 -2.15
CA PRO A 152 17.75 1.49 -2.88
C PRO A 152 17.53 0.29 -1.96
N ASN A 153 16.62 -0.61 -2.35
CA ASN A 153 16.36 -1.88 -1.67
C ASN A 153 15.89 -1.75 -0.21
N THR A 154 15.14 -0.67 0.10
CA THR A 154 14.57 -0.45 1.45
C THR A 154 13.05 -0.36 1.42
N ASN A 155 12.41 -1.12 0.53
CA ASN A 155 10.96 -1.20 0.46
C ASN A 155 10.41 -1.97 1.66
N GLY A 156 9.28 -1.53 2.17
CA GLY A 156 8.58 -2.17 3.29
C GLY A 156 7.09 -2.20 3.04
N SER A 157 6.32 -1.49 3.86
CA SER A 157 4.86 -1.41 3.73
C SER A 157 4.36 -0.07 3.21
N GLN A 158 5.17 0.99 3.26
CA GLN A 158 4.73 2.33 2.92
C GLN A 158 4.64 2.55 1.41
N PHE A 159 3.65 3.35 1.00
CA PHE A 159 3.40 3.72 -0.39
C PHE A 159 2.98 5.19 -0.53
N SER A 160 3.09 5.72 -1.73
CA SER A 160 2.66 7.08 -2.07
C SER A 160 2.14 7.18 -3.50
#